data_6dd4e575bf88c4caeae47f9911a5b168
#
_entry.id   6dd4e575bf88c4caeae47f9911a5b168
#
_cell.length_a   1.000
_cell.length_b   1.000
_cell.length_c   1.000
_cell.angle_alpha   90.00
_cell.angle_beta   90.00
_cell.angle_gamma   90.00
#
_symmetry.space_group_name_H-M   'P 1'
#
loop_
_entity.id
_entity.type
_entity.pdbx_description
1 polymer ?
#
loop_
_entity_poly.entity_id
_entity_poly.type
_entity_poly.pdbx_seq_one_letter_code
_entity_poly.pdbx_strand_id
1 'polypeptide(L)' 'MNDVLCVVLSTAPDRETAERIGEALLLERLAACVQYEAVRSQYWWQGELCTDDEVRLTIKTRR' A
#
# COMPACT_ATOMS: atom_id res chain seq x y z
N MET A 1 1.96 29.17 2.35
CA MET A 1 1.01 28.08 2.17
C MET A 1 1.58 26.79 2.71
N ASN A 2 0.81 26.09 3.48
CA ASN A 2 1.25 24.84 4.08
C ASN A 2 0.63 23.65 3.36
N ASP A 3 1.47 22.83 2.78
CA ASP A 3 1.03 21.55 2.25
C ASP A 3 1.03 20.53 3.37
N VAL A 4 -0.05 19.81 3.50
CA VAL A 4 -0.13 18.72 4.46
C VAL A 4 0.19 17.43 3.74
N LEU A 5 1.26 16.78 4.19
CA LEU A 5 1.63 15.49 3.66
C LEU A 5 0.89 14.39 4.42
N CYS A 6 0.33 13.49 3.67
CA CYS A 6 -0.37 12.34 4.23
C CYS A 6 0.29 11.05 3.78
N VAL A 7 0.32 10.08 4.66
CA VAL A 7 0.81 8.75 4.35
C VAL A 7 -0.36 7.79 4.48
N VAL A 8 -0.63 7.06 3.41
CA VAL A 8 -1.69 6.06 3.38
C VAL A 8 -1.03 4.70 3.22
N LEU A 9 -1.39 3.76 4.08
CA LEU A 9 -0.90 2.40 3.99
C LEU A 9 -1.99 1.51 3.42
N SER A 10 -1.59 0.65 2.50
CA SER A 10 -2.49 -0.32 1.90
C SER A 10 -1.71 -1.59 1.61
N THR A 11 -2.40 -2.66 1.31
CA THR A 11 -1.77 -3.91 0.92
C THR A 11 -2.40 -4.44 -0.35
N ALA A 12 -1.61 -5.21 -1.09
CA ALA A 12 -2.06 -5.90 -2.28
C ALA A 12 -1.54 -7.34 -2.22
N PRO A 13 -2.22 -8.28 -2.88
CA PRO A 13 -1.84 -9.69 -2.77
C PRO A 13 -0.48 -10.00 -3.41
N ASP A 14 -0.04 -9.22 -4.36
CA ASP A 14 1.22 -9.46 -5.05
C ASP A 14 1.80 -8.15 -5.57
N ARG A 15 3.04 -8.23 -6.04
CA ARG A 15 3.76 -7.05 -6.52
C ARG A 15 3.16 -6.47 -7.78
N GLU A 16 2.71 -7.32 -8.69
CA GLU A 16 2.12 -6.83 -9.94
C GLU A 16 0.88 -5.99 -9.67
N THR A 17 0.01 -6.46 -8.80
CA THR A 17 -1.20 -5.72 -8.42
C THR A 17 -0.82 -4.43 -7.72
N ALA A 18 0.15 -4.49 -6.79
CA ALA A 18 0.61 -3.32 -6.06
C ALA A 18 1.15 -2.26 -7.01
N GLU A 19 2.00 -2.66 -7.95
CA GLU A 19 2.61 -1.70 -8.87
C GLU A 19 1.58 -1.10 -9.82
N ARG A 20 0.59 -1.88 -10.21
CA ARG A 20 -0.50 -1.36 -11.04
C ARG A 20 -1.28 -0.27 -10.31
N ILE A 21 -1.59 -0.52 -9.04
CA ILE A 21 -2.30 0.46 -8.22
C ILE A 21 -1.44 1.72 -8.03
N GLY A 22 -0.19 1.53 -7.64
CA GLY A 22 0.71 2.65 -7.38
C GLY A 22 0.96 3.49 -8.62
N GLU A 23 1.16 2.85 -9.76
CA GLU A 23 1.39 3.56 -11.01
C GLU A 23 0.16 4.39 -11.39
N ALA A 24 -1.03 3.82 -11.24
CA ALA A 24 -2.26 4.56 -11.54
C ALA A 24 -2.39 5.80 -10.66
N LEU A 25 -2.07 5.67 -9.37
CA LEU A 25 -2.13 6.81 -8.46
C LEU A 25 -1.14 7.91 -8.84
N LEU A 26 0.05 7.51 -9.26
CA LEU A 26 1.07 8.48 -9.68
C LEU A 26 0.69 9.17 -10.98
N LEU A 27 0.20 8.40 -11.95
CA LEU A 27 -0.18 8.95 -13.24
C LEU A 27 -1.37 9.91 -13.14
N GLU A 28 -2.27 9.65 -12.22
CA GLU A 28 -3.41 10.54 -12.00
C GLU A 28 -3.10 11.66 -11.01
N ARG A 29 -1.84 11.73 -10.58
CA ARG A 29 -1.36 12.76 -9.65
C ARG A 29 -2.08 12.77 -8.31
N LEU A 30 -2.58 11.60 -7.91
CA LEU A 30 -3.19 11.43 -6.61
C LEU A 30 -2.15 11.10 -5.53
N ALA A 31 -0.97 10.67 -5.94
CA ALA A 31 0.13 10.40 -5.05
C ALA A 31 1.39 11.08 -5.57
N ALA A 32 2.26 11.49 -4.64
CA ALA A 32 3.56 12.06 -4.98
C ALA A 32 4.63 10.98 -5.02
N CYS A 33 4.46 9.93 -4.22
CA CYS A 33 5.43 8.85 -4.12
C CYS A 33 4.72 7.60 -3.64
N VAL A 34 5.10 6.45 -4.16
CA VAL A 34 4.59 5.17 -3.71
C VAL A 34 5.77 4.24 -3.46
N GLN A 35 5.81 3.64 -2.30
CA GLN A 35 6.85 2.69 -1.93
C GLN A 35 6.23 1.32 -1.73
N TYR A 36 6.96 0.28 -2.07
CA TYR A 36 6.47 -1.10 -2.02
C TYR A 36 7.37 -1.92 -1.12
N GLU A 37 6.75 -2.76 -0.32
CA GLU A 37 7.50 -3.58 0.63
C GLU A 37 6.82 -4.93 0.77
N ALA A 38 7.60 -6.00 0.64
CA ALA A 38 7.08 -7.34 0.89
C ALA A 38 6.89 -7.52 2.39
N VAL A 39 5.71 -7.94 2.78
CA VAL A 39 5.40 -8.16 4.20
C VAL A 39 4.72 -9.51 4.37
N ARG A 40 4.89 -10.07 5.55
CA ARG A 40 4.17 -11.29 5.92
C ARG A 40 3.24 -10.92 7.06
N SER A 41 1.94 -11.22 6.87
CA SER A 41 0.92 -10.91 7.85
C SER A 41 0.44 -12.20 8.51
N GLN A 42 0.32 -12.18 9.82
CA GLN A 42 -0.24 -13.28 10.59
C GLN A 42 -1.43 -12.76 11.36
N TYR A 43 -2.52 -13.51 11.35
CA TYR A 43 -3.75 -13.05 11.97
C TYR A 43 -4.63 -14.23 12.33
N TRP A 44 -5.59 -13.99 13.21
CA TRP A 44 -6.57 -14.98 13.57
C TRP A 44 -7.80 -14.84 12.68
N TRP A 45 -8.22 -15.95 12.11
CA TRP A 45 -9.42 -16.00 11.31
C TRP A 45 -10.18 -17.27 11.65
N GLN A 46 -11.41 -17.11 12.16
CA GLN A 46 -12.28 -18.23 12.50
C GLN A 46 -11.59 -19.28 13.39
N GLY A 47 -10.85 -18.81 14.40
CA GLY A 47 -10.20 -19.70 15.35
C GLY A 47 -8.88 -20.31 14.88
N GLU A 48 -8.41 -19.93 13.71
CA GLU A 48 -7.16 -20.44 13.16
C GLU A 48 -6.16 -19.31 12.93
N LEU A 49 -4.89 -19.64 13.09
CA LEU A 49 -3.81 -18.73 12.79
C LEU A 49 -3.52 -18.79 11.30
N CYS A 50 -3.69 -17.68 10.63
CA CYS A 50 -3.47 -17.58 9.19
C CYS A 50 -2.21 -16.76 8.90
N THR A 51 -1.56 -17.07 7.80
CA THR A 51 -0.37 -16.35 7.36
C THR A 51 -0.51 -16.04 5.88
N ASP A 52 -0.32 -14.79 5.51
CA ASP A 52 -0.35 -14.37 4.12
C ASP A 52 0.88 -13.54 3.79
N ASP A 53 1.39 -13.74 2.59
CA ASP A 53 2.43 -12.88 2.04
C ASP A 53 1.76 -11.83 1.18
N GLU A 54 2.10 -10.58 1.43
CA GLU A 54 1.47 -9.44 0.77
C GLU A 54 2.52 -8.43 0.38
N VAL A 55 2.12 -7.44 -0.39
CA VAL A 55 2.94 -6.28 -0.68
C VAL A 55 2.26 -5.07 -0.08
N ARG A 56 2.98 -4.37 0.79
CA ARG A 56 2.47 -3.14 1.39
C ARG A 56 2.85 -1.96 0.51
N LEU A 57 1.87 -1.10 0.26
CA LEU A 57 2.11 0.17 -0.41
C LEU A 57 2.12 1.26 0.65
N THR A 58 3.16 2.07 0.62
CA THR A 58 3.21 3.30 1.40
C THR A 58 3.04 4.43 0.40
N ILE A 59 1.90 5.10 0.48
CA ILE A 59 1.49 6.11 -0.48
C ILE A 59 1.64 7.47 0.17
N LYS A 60 2.50 8.30 -0.38
CA LYS A 60 2.71 9.66 0.12
C LYS A 60 1.97 10.61 -0.80
N THR A 61 1.09 11.39 -0.22
CA THR A 61 0.26 12.29 -0.99
C THR A 61 0.08 13.60 -0.24
N ARG A 62 -0.55 14.55 -0.89
CA ARG A 62 -0.86 15.87 -0.32
C ARG A 62 -2.36 16.05 -0.27
N ARG A 63 -2.76 16.75 0.75
CA ARG A 63 -4.16 17.10 0.91
C ARG A 63 -4.50 18.36 0.14
#